data_74658ef129ba1ac1bea58c37c2aa0a7e
#
_entry.id   74658ef129ba1ac1bea58c37c2aa0a7e
#
_cell.length_a   1.000
_cell.length_b   1.000
_cell.length_c   1.000
_cell.angle_alpha   90.00
_cell.angle_beta   90.00
_cell.angle_gamma   90.00
#
_symmetry.space_group_name_H-M   'P 1'
#
loop_
_entity.id
_entity.type
_entity.pdbx_description
1 polymer ?
#
loop_
_entity_poly.entity_id
_entity_poly.type
_entity_poly.pdbx_seq_one_letter_code
_entity_poly.pdbx_strand_id
1 'polypeptide(L)'
;MNSRILGSIIAATLAGPLAANAAPINQVPYGDLTGTQLVTFDDVPGGGAPGTNYDAVFVSGGVSFAERFVGQTNTPSGDFDVLSGSPGGPLALAVGAPGQNLNVFINNTSQVLTGLGPRGFPSFNAIGEGAIALLFTSEQSEFGFQLVGGDGGSATLDFFSRNGSLIQQIVLGGLANAFYGFSREGGVNDIAGVSIWNNDGAGIGFDNLKFDVPSGDVPEPGSLALLGLGLAGLGLGRRRKAA
;
A
#
# COMPACT_ATOMS: atom_id res chain seq x y z
N MET A 1 -25.52 -27.24 66.92
CA MET A 1 -25.38 -25.94 66.25
C MET A 1 -24.38 -26.14 65.10
N ASN A 2 -24.86 -26.35 63.86
CA ASN A 2 -24.01 -26.58 62.70
C ASN A 2 -24.03 -25.33 61.82
N SER A 3 -22.93 -24.60 61.81
CA SER A 3 -22.71 -23.44 60.92
C SER A 3 -22.22 -23.92 59.54
N ARG A 4 -23.00 -23.74 58.50
CA ARG A 4 -22.61 -23.99 57.10
C ARG A 4 -22.08 -22.70 56.52
N ILE A 5 -20.78 -22.71 56.17
CA ILE A 5 -20.13 -21.63 55.42
C ILE A 5 -20.45 -21.85 53.95
N LEU A 6 -21.24 -20.94 53.34
CA LEU A 6 -21.42 -20.88 51.91
C LEU A 6 -20.21 -20.16 51.30
N GLY A 7 -19.38 -20.88 50.55
CA GLY A 7 -18.33 -20.31 49.75
C GLY A 7 -18.90 -19.80 48.41
N SER A 8 -18.85 -18.49 48.18
CA SER A 8 -19.18 -17.90 46.87
C SER A 8 -18.03 -18.13 45.91
N ILE A 9 -18.28 -18.89 44.84
CA ILE A 9 -17.36 -19.04 43.72
C ILE A 9 -17.58 -17.85 42.77
N ILE A 10 -16.59 -16.95 42.68
CA ILE A 10 -16.56 -15.90 41.67
C ILE A 10 -16.00 -16.52 40.37
N ALA A 11 -16.87 -16.75 39.40
CA ALA A 11 -16.47 -17.14 38.06
C ALA A 11 -15.91 -15.92 37.34
N ALA A 12 -14.58 -15.83 37.21
CA ALA A 12 -13.93 -14.87 36.35
C ALA A 12 -14.07 -15.34 34.89
N THR A 13 -14.95 -14.68 34.12
CA THR A 13 -15.01 -14.87 32.67
C THR A 13 -13.79 -14.22 32.05
N LEU A 14 -12.82 -15.03 31.59
CA LEU A 14 -11.76 -14.57 30.68
C LEU A 14 -12.42 -14.25 29.34
N ALA A 15 -12.65 -12.96 29.07
CA ALA A 15 -12.87 -12.48 27.72
C ALA A 15 -11.53 -12.61 26.98
N GLY A 16 -11.40 -13.62 26.13
CA GLY A 16 -10.27 -13.71 25.20
C GLY A 16 -10.25 -12.48 24.29
N PRO A 17 -9.09 -12.08 23.78
CA PRO A 17 -9.01 -10.98 22.82
C PRO A 17 -9.86 -11.36 21.60
N LEU A 18 -10.85 -10.53 21.29
CA LEU A 18 -11.52 -10.58 19.99
C LEU A 18 -10.43 -10.29 18.96
N ALA A 19 -10.18 -11.22 18.05
CA ALA A 19 -9.36 -10.93 16.87
C ALA A 19 -10.04 -9.78 16.13
N ALA A 20 -9.48 -8.59 16.21
CA ALA A 20 -9.92 -7.49 15.37
C ALA A 20 -9.61 -7.90 13.93
N ASN A 21 -10.65 -8.17 13.13
CA ASN A 21 -10.47 -8.30 11.70
C ASN A 21 -9.85 -6.98 11.20
N ALA A 22 -8.71 -7.09 10.50
CA ALA A 22 -8.12 -5.91 9.88
C ALA A 22 -9.17 -5.27 8.95
N ALA A 23 -9.36 -3.95 9.07
CA ALA A 23 -10.30 -3.23 8.22
C ALA A 23 -9.97 -3.49 6.74
N PRO A 24 -10.93 -3.81 5.87
CA PRO A 24 -10.66 -4.13 4.47
C PRO A 24 -10.22 -2.89 3.67
N ILE A 25 -9.60 -3.15 2.51
CA ILE A 25 -9.41 -2.15 1.47
C ILE A 25 -10.55 -2.31 0.48
N ASN A 26 -11.30 -1.25 0.28
CA ASN A 26 -12.41 -1.21 -0.66
C ASN A 26 -11.98 -0.51 -1.96
N GLN A 27 -12.39 -1.05 -3.11
CA GLN A 27 -12.30 -0.31 -4.35
C GLN A 27 -13.36 0.79 -4.36
N VAL A 28 -12.94 2.02 -4.64
CA VAL A 28 -13.79 3.22 -4.65
C VAL A 28 -13.56 4.00 -5.95
N PRO A 29 -14.48 4.89 -6.35
CA PRO A 29 -14.21 5.80 -7.46
C PRO A 29 -12.94 6.63 -7.18
N TYR A 30 -12.05 6.75 -8.15
CA TYR A 30 -10.81 7.55 -8.02
C TYR A 30 -11.08 9.00 -7.64
N GLY A 31 -12.20 9.57 -8.12
CA GLY A 31 -12.62 10.93 -7.79
C GLY A 31 -13.01 11.14 -6.33
N ASP A 32 -13.32 10.06 -5.60
CA ASP A 32 -13.70 10.13 -4.19
C ASP A 32 -12.49 10.11 -3.26
N LEU A 33 -11.29 9.83 -3.78
CA LEU A 33 -10.05 9.93 -3.03
C LEU A 33 -9.79 11.39 -2.63
N THR A 34 -9.45 11.59 -1.37
CA THR A 34 -9.23 12.92 -0.77
C THR A 34 -7.75 13.34 -0.76
N GLY A 35 -6.84 12.40 -1.08
CA GLY A 35 -5.41 12.63 -1.15
C GLY A 35 -5.04 13.79 -2.06
N THR A 36 -4.00 14.52 -1.68
CA THR A 36 -3.55 15.74 -2.35
C THR A 36 -2.27 15.55 -3.16
N GLN A 37 -1.52 14.47 -2.91
CA GLN A 37 -0.33 14.15 -3.68
C GLN A 37 -0.72 13.49 -4.99
N LEU A 38 -0.09 13.96 -6.06
CA LEU A 38 -0.27 13.43 -7.42
C LEU A 38 1.10 13.20 -8.05
N VAL A 39 1.35 11.98 -8.52
CA VAL A 39 2.56 11.63 -9.28
C VAL A 39 2.16 11.40 -10.73
N THR A 40 2.73 12.19 -11.63
CA THR A 40 2.48 12.14 -13.08
C THR A 40 3.70 11.65 -13.86
N PHE A 41 4.80 11.34 -13.17
CA PHE A 41 6.10 10.95 -13.75
C PHE A 41 6.73 12.01 -14.69
N ASP A 42 6.17 13.20 -14.77
CA ASP A 42 6.72 14.30 -15.59
C ASP A 42 8.00 14.90 -15.00
N ASP A 43 8.30 14.56 -13.75
CA ASP A 43 9.51 14.96 -13.01
C ASP A 43 10.73 14.07 -13.29
N VAL A 44 10.57 13.00 -14.09
CA VAL A 44 11.65 12.06 -14.42
C VAL A 44 11.88 11.98 -15.92
N PRO A 45 13.10 11.64 -16.39
CA PRO A 45 13.35 11.43 -17.80
C PRO A 45 12.47 10.32 -18.38
N GLY A 46 11.77 10.60 -19.45
CA GLY A 46 11.00 9.66 -20.27
C GLY A 46 11.47 9.74 -21.72
N GLY A 47 10.62 9.42 -22.66
CA GLY A 47 10.92 9.53 -24.09
C GLY A 47 9.84 8.88 -24.92
N GLY A 48 9.90 9.08 -26.25
CA GLY A 48 9.11 8.26 -27.18
C GLY A 48 9.48 6.79 -27.02
N ALA A 49 8.51 5.89 -27.29
CA ALA A 49 8.74 4.46 -27.17
C ALA A 49 10.05 4.00 -27.84
N PRO A 50 10.84 3.12 -27.23
CA PRO A 50 10.58 2.30 -26.06
C PRO A 50 10.72 3.03 -24.70
N GLY A 51 11.08 4.32 -24.65
CA GLY A 51 11.17 5.10 -23.43
C GLY A 51 12.56 5.08 -22.78
N THR A 52 12.62 5.37 -21.49
CA THR A 52 13.83 5.38 -20.68
C THR A 52 13.81 4.24 -19.69
N ASN A 53 14.84 3.38 -19.72
CA ASN A 53 15.02 2.27 -18.81
C ASN A 53 15.60 2.73 -17.46
N TYR A 54 15.09 2.17 -16.36
CA TYR A 54 15.53 2.41 -15.00
C TYR A 54 15.92 1.11 -14.32
N ASP A 55 17.21 0.80 -14.27
CA ASP A 55 17.77 -0.41 -13.64
C ASP A 55 18.11 -0.21 -12.15
N ALA A 56 17.59 0.82 -11.54
CA ALA A 56 17.74 1.14 -10.12
C ALA A 56 16.39 1.51 -9.50
N VAL A 57 16.32 1.54 -8.18
CA VAL A 57 15.20 2.19 -7.50
C VAL A 57 15.16 3.65 -7.94
N PHE A 58 14.01 4.13 -8.40
CA PHE A 58 13.86 5.53 -8.74
C PHE A 58 12.74 6.19 -7.93
N VAL A 59 12.77 7.51 -7.84
CA VAL A 59 11.82 8.30 -7.06
C VAL A 59 11.13 9.29 -7.98
N SER A 60 9.80 9.35 -7.89
CA SER A 60 8.98 10.38 -8.50
C SER A 60 7.91 10.82 -7.51
N GLY A 61 7.69 12.13 -7.37
CA GLY A 61 6.68 12.68 -6.47
C GLY A 61 6.78 12.22 -5.01
N GLY A 62 7.97 11.84 -4.52
CA GLY A 62 8.20 11.35 -3.15
C GLY A 62 7.86 9.88 -2.93
N VAL A 63 7.47 9.13 -3.96
CA VAL A 63 7.29 7.67 -3.91
C VAL A 63 8.50 7.00 -4.55
N SER A 64 8.97 5.91 -3.94
CA SER A 64 10.05 5.08 -4.48
C SER A 64 9.47 3.88 -5.23
N PHE A 65 10.10 3.52 -6.36
CA PHE A 65 9.63 2.47 -7.25
C PHE A 65 10.75 1.49 -7.63
N ALA A 66 10.39 0.21 -7.74
CA ALA A 66 11.21 -0.86 -8.33
C ALA A 66 10.31 -2.01 -8.80
N GLU A 67 10.88 -3.14 -9.25
CA GLU A 67 10.12 -4.30 -9.71
C GLU A 67 9.27 -4.93 -8.58
N ARG A 68 9.85 -5.15 -7.39
CA ARG A 68 9.22 -5.88 -6.28
C ARG A 68 9.72 -5.44 -4.91
N PHE A 69 9.18 -6.04 -3.86
CA PHE A 69 9.77 -5.92 -2.52
C PHE A 69 10.78 -7.04 -2.25
N VAL A 70 11.77 -6.75 -1.41
CA VAL A 70 12.72 -7.76 -0.89
C VAL A 70 11.94 -8.85 -0.13
N GLY A 71 12.18 -10.11 -0.50
CA GLY A 71 11.46 -11.27 0.03
C GLY A 71 10.34 -11.78 -0.91
N GLN A 72 9.86 -10.99 -1.84
CA GLN A 72 9.05 -11.49 -2.95
C GLN A 72 9.94 -12.15 -4.02
N THR A 73 9.39 -13.19 -4.64
CA THR A 73 10.01 -13.87 -5.79
C THR A 73 9.26 -13.46 -7.05
N ASN A 74 10.00 -13.08 -8.11
CA ASN A 74 9.47 -12.93 -9.45
C ASN A 74 9.70 -14.24 -10.22
N THR A 75 8.63 -14.80 -10.78
CA THR A 75 8.70 -15.99 -11.63
C THR A 75 8.09 -15.64 -12.99
N PRO A 76 8.90 -15.59 -14.06
CA PRO A 76 8.38 -15.31 -15.40
C PRO A 76 7.33 -16.33 -15.85
N SER A 77 6.23 -15.82 -16.41
CA SER A 77 5.17 -16.63 -17.04
C SER A 77 4.88 -16.10 -18.45
N GLY A 78 5.52 -16.68 -19.45
CA GLY A 78 5.51 -16.12 -20.80
C GLY A 78 6.24 -14.77 -20.86
N ASP A 79 5.52 -13.73 -21.22
CA ASP A 79 6.04 -12.36 -21.31
C ASP A 79 5.84 -11.57 -20.01
N PHE A 80 5.17 -12.17 -19.00
CA PHE A 80 4.75 -11.49 -17.78
C PHE A 80 5.59 -11.87 -16.57
N ASP A 81 5.77 -10.93 -15.67
CA ASP A 81 6.22 -11.18 -14.31
C ASP A 81 5.06 -11.64 -13.43
N VAL A 82 5.32 -12.66 -12.60
CA VAL A 82 4.39 -13.12 -11.57
C VAL A 82 5.07 -13.05 -10.22
N LEU A 83 4.59 -12.18 -9.35
CA LEU A 83 5.10 -12.06 -8.00
C LEU A 83 4.46 -13.08 -7.06
N SER A 84 5.27 -13.61 -6.17
CA SER A 84 4.83 -14.54 -5.11
C SER A 84 5.65 -14.35 -3.85
N GLY A 85 5.15 -14.90 -2.74
CA GLY A 85 5.80 -14.77 -1.43
C GLY A 85 5.47 -13.44 -0.75
N SER A 86 5.90 -13.32 0.50
CA SER A 86 5.68 -12.13 1.31
C SER A 86 6.98 -11.33 1.43
N PRO A 87 6.90 -10.01 1.42
CA PRO A 87 8.04 -9.17 1.74
C PRO A 87 8.62 -9.49 3.12
N GLY A 88 9.96 -9.32 3.25
CA GLY A 88 10.56 -9.20 4.56
C GLY A 88 10.21 -7.85 5.21
N GLY A 89 10.19 -7.80 6.53
CA GLY A 89 10.01 -6.52 7.24
C GLY A 89 11.33 -5.95 7.73
N PRO A 90 11.53 -4.63 7.75
CA PRO A 90 10.67 -3.61 7.16
C PRO A 90 10.68 -3.66 5.62
N LEU A 91 9.60 -3.12 4.97
CA LEU A 91 9.52 -3.08 3.50
C LEU A 91 10.75 -2.39 2.90
N ALA A 92 11.34 -3.06 1.91
CA ALA A 92 12.42 -2.52 1.10
C ALA A 92 12.22 -2.93 -0.35
N LEU A 93 12.56 -2.07 -1.29
CA LEU A 93 12.43 -2.34 -2.72
C LEU A 93 13.61 -3.18 -3.25
N ALA A 94 13.32 -4.05 -4.19
CA ALA A 94 14.27 -4.85 -4.93
C ALA A 94 14.09 -4.61 -6.43
N VAL A 95 15.18 -4.28 -7.11
CA VAL A 95 15.20 -4.09 -8.56
C VAL A 95 15.19 -5.42 -9.29
N GLY A 96 14.69 -5.43 -10.52
CA GLY A 96 14.79 -6.54 -11.45
C GLY A 96 16.19 -6.76 -12.00
N ALA A 97 16.34 -7.73 -12.88
CA ALA A 97 17.57 -7.90 -13.66
C ALA A 97 17.80 -6.67 -14.57
N PRO A 98 19.04 -6.42 -15.04
CA PRO A 98 19.30 -5.33 -15.96
C PRO A 98 18.36 -5.37 -17.18
N GLY A 99 17.68 -4.27 -17.45
CA GLY A 99 16.67 -4.14 -18.48
C GLY A 99 15.32 -4.78 -18.16
N GLN A 100 15.10 -5.26 -16.94
CA GLN A 100 13.85 -5.92 -16.50
C GLN A 100 13.28 -5.30 -15.22
N ASN A 101 13.57 -4.03 -14.98
CA ASN A 101 13.04 -3.35 -13.80
C ASN A 101 11.88 -2.43 -14.22
N LEU A 102 12.14 -1.18 -14.48
CA LEU A 102 11.10 -0.20 -14.78
C LEU A 102 11.43 0.62 -16.03
N ASN A 103 10.40 1.18 -16.63
CA ASN A 103 10.52 2.05 -17.79
C ASN A 103 9.54 3.22 -17.68
N VAL A 104 9.93 4.38 -18.18
CA VAL A 104 9.05 5.53 -18.36
C VAL A 104 9.04 5.95 -19.83
N PHE A 105 7.87 6.03 -20.43
CA PHE A 105 7.75 6.49 -21.81
C PHE A 105 6.58 7.48 -21.97
N ILE A 106 6.64 8.26 -23.06
CA ILE A 106 5.57 9.20 -23.38
C ILE A 106 4.48 8.46 -24.15
N ASN A 107 3.29 8.40 -23.56
CA ASN A 107 2.06 7.98 -24.23
C ASN A 107 1.21 9.21 -24.54
N ASN A 108 1.06 9.53 -25.79
CA ASN A 108 0.50 10.80 -26.28
C ASN A 108 1.27 12.01 -25.75
N THR A 109 0.83 12.62 -24.66
CA THR A 109 1.46 13.83 -24.08
C THR A 109 1.84 13.65 -22.60
N SER A 110 1.57 12.49 -21.99
CA SER A 110 1.85 12.20 -20.59
C SER A 110 2.94 11.14 -20.46
N GLN A 111 3.75 11.23 -19.43
CA GLN A 111 4.71 10.20 -19.08
C GLN A 111 4.01 9.09 -18.29
N VAL A 112 4.32 7.85 -18.63
CA VAL A 112 3.69 6.66 -18.06
C VAL A 112 4.77 5.74 -17.52
N LEU A 113 4.63 5.33 -16.26
CA LEU A 113 5.47 4.31 -15.64
C LEU A 113 4.99 2.92 -16.05
N THR A 114 5.91 2.05 -16.46
CA THR A 114 5.64 0.63 -16.73
C THR A 114 6.67 -0.28 -16.08
N GLY A 115 6.26 -1.49 -15.72
CA GLY A 115 7.18 -2.57 -15.42
C GLY A 115 7.75 -3.18 -16.70
N LEU A 116 8.98 -3.64 -16.66
CA LEU A 116 9.64 -4.34 -17.76
C LEU A 116 9.61 -5.84 -17.50
N GLY A 117 8.84 -6.57 -18.31
CA GLY A 117 8.73 -8.01 -18.25
C GLY A 117 10.00 -8.75 -18.68
N PRO A 118 9.97 -10.11 -18.67
CA PRO A 118 11.15 -10.96 -18.86
C PRO A 118 11.89 -10.79 -20.19
N ARG A 119 11.23 -10.23 -21.21
CA ARG A 119 11.91 -9.96 -22.50
C ARG A 119 12.90 -8.81 -22.44
N GLY A 120 12.76 -7.95 -21.43
CA GLY A 120 13.67 -6.86 -21.15
C GLY A 120 13.68 -5.74 -22.18
N PHE A 121 14.16 -4.59 -21.74
CA PHE A 121 14.37 -3.40 -22.57
C PHE A 121 15.45 -3.66 -23.65
N PRO A 122 15.28 -3.19 -24.88
CA PRO A 122 14.24 -2.29 -25.40
C PRO A 122 13.08 -2.99 -26.12
N SER A 123 12.76 -4.22 -25.75
CA SER A 123 11.66 -4.98 -26.38
C SER A 123 10.31 -4.32 -26.09
N PHE A 124 9.51 -4.08 -27.12
CA PHE A 124 8.14 -3.59 -26.95
C PHE A 124 7.25 -4.59 -26.20
N ASN A 125 7.54 -5.89 -26.32
CA ASN A 125 6.84 -6.95 -25.58
C ASN A 125 7.37 -7.13 -24.15
N ALA A 126 8.09 -6.18 -23.61
CA ALA A 126 8.47 -6.12 -22.22
C ALA A 126 7.80 -4.94 -21.51
N ILE A 127 7.31 -3.95 -22.30
CA ILE A 127 6.82 -2.68 -21.76
C ILE A 127 5.39 -2.84 -21.28
N GLY A 128 5.21 -2.92 -19.96
CA GLY A 128 3.90 -3.08 -19.33
C GLY A 128 3.58 -4.50 -18.87
N GLU A 129 4.43 -5.47 -19.20
CA GLU A 129 4.27 -6.87 -18.77
C GLU A 129 5.01 -7.16 -17.46
N GLY A 130 5.87 -6.24 -17.01
CA GLY A 130 6.63 -6.37 -15.78
C GLY A 130 5.85 -5.99 -14.53
N ALA A 131 6.35 -6.49 -13.40
CA ALA A 131 5.83 -6.12 -12.09
C ALA A 131 6.36 -4.73 -11.66
N ILE A 132 5.59 -4.07 -10.78
CA ILE A 132 5.94 -2.79 -10.17
C ILE A 132 5.65 -2.86 -8.68
N ALA A 133 6.60 -2.45 -7.84
CA ALA A 133 6.37 -2.15 -6.44
C ALA A 133 6.59 -0.67 -6.17
N LEU A 134 5.72 -0.10 -5.38
CA LEU A 134 5.82 1.27 -4.91
C LEU A 134 5.87 1.30 -3.38
N LEU A 135 6.73 2.15 -2.83
CA LEU A 135 6.96 2.32 -1.41
C LEU A 135 6.73 3.79 -1.03
N PHE A 136 5.75 4.03 -0.18
CA PHE A 136 5.46 5.35 0.34
C PHE A 136 6.41 5.73 1.47
N THR A 137 6.71 7.03 1.59
CA THR A 137 7.51 7.58 2.71
C THR A 137 6.77 7.52 4.04
N SER A 138 5.45 7.66 4.02
CA SER A 138 4.53 7.51 5.16
C SER A 138 3.41 6.54 4.82
N GLU A 139 2.75 5.98 5.84
CA GLU A 139 1.59 5.12 5.64
C GLU A 139 0.41 5.91 5.09
N GLN A 140 -0.35 5.27 4.20
CA GLN A 140 -1.51 5.81 3.52
C GLN A 140 -2.79 5.10 3.97
N SER A 141 -3.93 5.77 3.93
CA SER A 141 -5.25 5.14 4.05
C SER A 141 -5.95 4.99 2.71
N GLU A 142 -5.43 5.64 1.68
CA GLU A 142 -5.98 5.58 0.34
C GLU A 142 -4.88 5.66 -0.73
N PHE A 143 -5.17 5.11 -1.90
CA PHE A 143 -4.29 5.06 -3.03
C PHE A 143 -5.12 4.92 -4.31
N GLY A 144 -4.68 5.53 -5.39
CA GLY A 144 -5.32 5.36 -6.69
C GLY A 144 -4.37 5.70 -7.83
N PHE A 145 -4.74 5.30 -9.03
CA PHE A 145 -3.95 5.55 -10.23
C PHE A 145 -4.84 5.54 -11.49
N GLN A 146 -4.35 6.14 -12.55
CA GLN A 146 -4.81 5.88 -13.90
C GLN A 146 -4.03 4.68 -14.46
N LEU A 147 -4.73 3.64 -14.89
CA LEU A 147 -4.17 2.59 -15.71
C LEU A 147 -4.22 3.04 -17.17
N VAL A 148 -3.07 2.96 -17.84
CA VAL A 148 -2.92 3.29 -19.26
C VAL A 148 -2.63 2.00 -20.01
N GLY A 149 -3.35 1.73 -21.08
CA GLY A 149 -3.33 0.45 -21.78
C GLY A 149 -4.44 -0.48 -21.31
N GLY A 150 -4.19 -1.77 -21.34
CA GLY A 150 -5.13 -2.83 -21.00
C GLY A 150 -6.08 -3.18 -22.15
N ASP A 151 -6.29 -4.48 -22.38
CA ASP A 151 -7.22 -5.03 -23.38
C ASP A 151 -8.06 -6.20 -22.83
N GLY A 152 -8.37 -6.16 -21.55
CA GLY A 152 -9.28 -7.13 -20.92
C GLY A 152 -8.59 -8.16 -20.01
N GLY A 153 -7.28 -8.09 -19.81
CA GLY A 153 -6.54 -8.92 -18.88
C GLY A 153 -6.87 -8.66 -17.41
N SER A 154 -5.99 -9.09 -16.52
CA SER A 154 -6.12 -8.86 -15.08
C SER A 154 -4.83 -8.35 -14.46
N ALA A 155 -4.95 -7.58 -13.37
CA ALA A 155 -3.85 -7.19 -12.53
C ALA A 155 -4.12 -7.60 -11.08
N THR A 156 -3.07 -8.07 -10.41
CA THR A 156 -3.10 -8.38 -8.98
C THR A 156 -2.34 -7.30 -8.23
N LEU A 157 -2.97 -6.75 -7.20
CA LEU A 157 -2.42 -5.76 -6.30
C LEU A 157 -2.31 -6.34 -4.90
N ASP A 158 -1.10 -6.36 -4.34
CA ASP A 158 -0.86 -6.71 -2.94
C ASP A 158 -0.52 -5.46 -2.14
N PHE A 159 -1.31 -5.16 -1.14
CA PHE A 159 -1.13 -4.04 -0.23
C PHE A 159 -0.43 -4.50 1.05
N PHE A 160 0.63 -3.80 1.44
CA PHE A 160 1.45 -4.17 2.58
C PHE A 160 1.58 -3.04 3.61
N SER A 161 1.63 -3.44 4.88
CA SER A 161 2.06 -2.56 5.97
C SER A 161 3.59 -2.46 6.03
N ARG A 162 4.13 -1.48 6.75
CA ARG A 162 5.57 -1.18 6.83
C ARG A 162 6.42 -2.37 7.29
N ASN A 163 5.87 -3.25 8.09
CA ASN A 163 6.56 -4.46 8.56
C ASN A 163 6.55 -5.62 7.56
N GLY A 164 6.01 -5.43 6.34
CA GLY A 164 5.91 -6.45 5.30
C GLY A 164 4.68 -7.36 5.40
N SER A 165 3.80 -7.15 6.38
CA SER A 165 2.58 -7.95 6.48
C SER A 165 1.61 -7.59 5.35
N LEU A 166 1.05 -8.60 4.69
CA LEU A 166 -0.02 -8.41 3.71
C LEU A 166 -1.28 -7.90 4.42
N ILE A 167 -1.77 -6.75 3.99
CA ILE A 167 -3.05 -6.20 4.43
C ILE A 167 -4.16 -6.87 3.64
N GLN A 168 -4.06 -6.84 2.31
CA GLN A 168 -5.06 -7.41 1.41
C GLN A 168 -4.48 -7.57 0.00
N GLN A 169 -4.99 -8.57 -0.73
CA GLN A 169 -4.82 -8.73 -2.17
C GLN A 169 -6.11 -8.34 -2.87
N ILE A 170 -6.00 -7.60 -3.96
CA ILE A 170 -7.13 -7.24 -4.84
C ILE A 170 -6.76 -7.65 -6.26
N VAL A 171 -7.69 -8.30 -6.94
CA VAL A 171 -7.54 -8.65 -8.36
C VAL A 171 -8.52 -7.80 -9.17
N LEU A 172 -7.97 -7.01 -10.09
CA LEU A 172 -8.73 -6.28 -11.10
C LEU A 172 -8.85 -7.14 -12.35
N GLY A 173 -10.03 -7.29 -12.87
CA GLY A 173 -10.28 -8.00 -14.13
C GLY A 173 -10.87 -7.07 -15.19
N GLY A 174 -10.72 -7.44 -16.46
CA GLY A 174 -11.23 -6.64 -17.57
C GLY A 174 -10.53 -5.30 -17.69
N LEU A 175 -9.19 -5.30 -17.61
CA LEU A 175 -8.38 -4.10 -17.62
C LEU A 175 -8.61 -3.27 -18.88
N ALA A 176 -8.71 -1.98 -18.70
CA ALA A 176 -8.84 -0.98 -19.75
C ALA A 176 -8.21 0.34 -19.27
N ASN A 177 -8.01 1.27 -20.19
CA ASN A 177 -7.61 2.64 -19.81
C ASN A 177 -8.69 3.26 -18.92
N ALA A 178 -8.43 3.28 -17.60
CA ALA A 178 -9.39 3.69 -16.58
C ALA A 178 -8.69 4.15 -15.29
N PHE A 179 -9.47 4.81 -14.43
CA PHE A 179 -9.01 5.23 -13.11
C PHE A 179 -9.49 4.23 -12.04
N TYR A 180 -8.59 3.88 -11.13
CA TYR A 180 -8.84 2.97 -10.01
C TYR A 180 -8.51 3.67 -8.70
N GLY A 181 -9.39 3.52 -7.71
CA GLY A 181 -9.20 4.04 -6.36
C GLY A 181 -9.39 2.95 -5.32
N PHE A 182 -8.66 3.05 -4.23
CA PHE A 182 -8.68 2.10 -3.10
C PHE A 182 -8.63 2.89 -1.79
N SER A 183 -9.45 2.51 -0.83
CA SER A 183 -9.51 3.17 0.47
C SER A 183 -9.65 2.15 1.59
N ARG A 184 -8.90 2.34 2.67
CA ARG A 184 -9.01 1.55 3.90
C ARG A 184 -10.31 1.90 4.62
N GLU A 185 -11.10 0.90 4.98
CA GLU A 185 -12.28 1.12 5.81
C GLU A 185 -11.88 1.80 7.12
N GLY A 186 -12.66 2.81 7.52
CA GLY A 186 -12.35 3.60 8.70
C GLY A 186 -11.16 4.54 8.62
N GLY A 187 -10.55 4.72 7.44
CA GLY A 187 -9.43 5.65 7.24
C GLY A 187 -8.14 5.24 7.97
N VAL A 188 -7.92 3.94 8.15
CA VAL A 188 -6.70 3.44 8.81
C VAL A 188 -5.47 3.71 7.95
N ASN A 189 -4.48 4.42 8.50
CA ASN A 189 -3.21 4.71 7.84
C ASN A 189 -2.22 3.57 8.11
N ASP A 190 -2.19 2.54 7.25
CA ASP A 190 -1.27 1.41 7.39
C ASP A 190 -0.77 0.86 6.05
N ILE A 191 -1.21 1.41 4.91
CA ILE A 191 -0.67 1.04 3.59
C ILE A 191 0.68 1.71 3.43
N ALA A 192 1.76 0.94 3.55
CA ALA A 192 3.12 1.42 3.36
C ALA A 192 3.65 1.19 1.95
N GLY A 193 3.13 0.20 1.24
CA GLY A 193 3.52 -0.09 -0.13
C GLY A 193 2.56 -1.03 -0.84
N VAL A 194 2.65 -1.05 -2.15
CA VAL A 194 1.82 -1.89 -3.03
C VAL A 194 2.72 -2.55 -4.06
N SER A 195 2.56 -3.86 -4.31
CA SER A 195 3.13 -4.51 -5.49
C SER A 195 2.03 -4.89 -6.47
N ILE A 196 2.31 -4.76 -7.76
CA ILE A 196 1.35 -4.93 -8.83
C ILE A 196 2.00 -5.75 -9.94
N TRP A 197 1.30 -6.77 -10.42
CA TRP A 197 1.67 -7.51 -11.63
C TRP A 197 0.43 -7.88 -12.42
N ASN A 198 0.60 -8.19 -13.71
CA ASN A 198 -0.54 -8.39 -14.61
C ASN A 198 -0.32 -9.54 -15.61
N ASN A 199 -1.38 -9.87 -16.35
CA ASN A 199 -1.37 -10.77 -17.48
C ASN A 199 -2.08 -10.17 -18.70
N ASP A 200 -2.07 -8.85 -18.82
CA ASP A 200 -2.75 -8.16 -19.92
C ASP A 200 -1.86 -8.09 -21.17
N GLY A 201 -2.34 -8.63 -22.29
CA GLY A 201 -1.56 -8.78 -23.52
C GLY A 201 -1.19 -7.46 -24.20
N ALA A 202 -1.84 -6.36 -23.86
CA ALA A 202 -1.47 -5.02 -24.33
C ALA A 202 -0.43 -4.35 -23.43
N GLY A 203 -0.09 -4.98 -22.29
CA GLY A 203 0.68 -4.36 -21.24
C GLY A 203 -0.09 -3.27 -20.48
N ILE A 204 0.34 -2.95 -19.28
CA ILE A 204 -0.24 -1.87 -18.48
C ILE A 204 0.80 -0.87 -18.03
N GLY A 205 0.40 0.39 -18.00
CA GLY A 205 1.18 1.47 -17.45
C GLY A 205 0.39 2.25 -16.40
N PHE A 206 1.08 3.04 -15.63
CA PHE A 206 0.52 3.84 -14.54
C PHE A 206 0.84 5.30 -14.73
N ASP A 207 -0.16 6.13 -14.49
CA ASP A 207 -0.08 7.58 -14.44
C ASP A 207 -1.01 8.11 -13.36
N ASN A 208 -0.91 9.38 -13.02
CA ASN A 208 -1.80 10.05 -12.09
C ASN A 208 -1.99 9.29 -10.77
N LEU A 209 -0.87 8.81 -10.17
CA LEU A 209 -0.93 8.19 -8.84
C LEU A 209 -1.37 9.22 -7.81
N LYS A 210 -2.48 8.93 -7.14
CA LYS A 210 -3.06 9.77 -6.09
C LYS A 210 -2.95 9.07 -4.74
N PHE A 211 -2.44 9.77 -3.74
CA PHE A 211 -2.25 9.26 -2.39
C PHE A 211 -2.09 10.42 -1.41
N ASP A 212 -1.71 10.14 -0.18
CA ASP A 212 -1.66 11.05 0.95
C ASP A 212 -3.04 11.31 1.53
N VAL A 213 -3.14 10.98 2.79
CA VAL A 213 -4.29 11.36 3.58
C VAL A 213 -3.98 12.73 4.15
N PRO A 214 -4.85 13.74 3.95
CA PRO A 214 -4.73 14.97 4.69
C PRO A 214 -4.54 14.60 6.16
N SER A 215 -3.50 15.14 6.81
CA SER A 215 -3.28 14.92 8.23
C SER A 215 -4.55 15.36 8.98
N GLY A 216 -5.54 14.48 9.05
CA GLY A 216 -6.67 14.65 9.96
C GLY A 216 -6.05 14.72 11.34
N ASP A 217 -6.48 15.69 12.15
CA ASP A 217 -6.08 15.77 13.54
C ASP A 217 -6.14 14.37 14.14
N VAL A 218 -4.97 13.79 14.41
CA VAL A 218 -4.88 12.53 15.14
C VAL A 218 -5.58 12.81 16.46
N PRO A 219 -6.75 12.19 16.77
CA PRO A 219 -7.40 12.41 18.04
C PRO A 219 -6.34 12.14 19.10
N GLU A 220 -6.01 13.14 19.90
CA GLU A 220 -4.98 13.00 20.94
C GLU A 220 -5.27 11.72 21.72
N PRO A 221 -4.29 10.79 21.81
CA PRO A 221 -4.52 9.51 22.42
C PRO A 221 -5.23 9.74 23.77
N GLY A 222 -6.33 9.02 24.03
CA GLY A 222 -7.05 9.14 25.30
C GLY A 222 -6.16 9.02 26.55
N SER A 223 -4.89 8.60 26.36
CA SER A 223 -3.81 8.67 27.33
C SER A 223 -3.55 10.07 27.88
N LEU A 224 -3.69 11.15 27.10
CA LEU A 224 -3.55 12.53 27.61
C LEU A 224 -4.72 12.90 28.49
N ALA A 225 -5.94 12.48 28.13
CA ALA A 225 -7.12 12.65 28.98
C ALA A 225 -7.00 11.82 30.28
N LEU A 226 -6.52 10.57 30.18
CA LEU A 226 -6.25 9.72 31.34
C LEU A 226 -5.10 10.27 32.21
N LEU A 227 -4.05 10.80 31.61
CA LEU A 227 -2.97 11.45 32.35
C LEU A 227 -3.49 12.69 33.07
N GLY A 228 -4.29 13.52 32.41
CA GLY A 228 -4.93 14.70 33.03
C GLY A 228 -5.84 14.33 34.19
N LEU A 229 -6.67 13.31 34.05
CA LEU A 229 -7.52 12.76 35.12
C LEU A 229 -6.69 12.17 36.26
N GLY A 230 -5.61 11.46 35.94
CA GLY A 230 -4.68 10.91 36.95
C GLY A 230 -4.00 12.00 37.78
N LEU A 231 -3.53 13.04 37.15
CA LEU A 231 -2.90 14.20 37.82
C LEU A 231 -3.92 14.99 38.66
N ALA A 232 -5.14 15.18 38.16
CA ALA A 232 -6.23 15.81 38.91
C ALA A 232 -6.59 14.99 40.16
N GLY A 233 -6.69 13.66 40.04
CA GLY A 233 -6.95 12.75 41.14
C GLY A 233 -5.86 12.80 42.23
N LEU A 234 -4.58 12.86 41.85
CA LEU A 234 -3.47 13.01 42.78
C LEU A 234 -3.48 14.39 43.49
N GLY A 235 -3.85 15.46 42.77
CA GLY A 235 -3.99 16.79 43.35
C GLY A 235 -5.09 16.90 44.42
N LEU A 236 -6.24 16.26 44.16
CA LEU A 236 -7.36 16.20 45.10
C LEU A 236 -7.05 15.31 46.33
N GLY A 237 -6.32 14.20 46.13
CA GLY A 237 -5.92 13.30 47.21
C GLY A 237 -4.94 13.96 48.20
N ARG A 238 -4.06 14.86 47.75
CA ARG A 238 -3.14 15.62 48.60
C ARG A 238 -3.86 16.64 49.50
N ARG A 239 -4.93 17.27 49.00
CA ARG A 239 -5.71 18.26 49.81
C ARG A 239 -6.46 17.63 50.97
N ARG A 240 -6.87 16.35 50.89
CA ARG A 240 -7.54 15.63 51.96
C ARG A 240 -6.64 15.17 53.12
N LYS A 241 -5.30 15.16 52.94
CA LYS A 241 -4.36 14.79 53.99
C LYS A 241 -3.78 16.00 54.75
N ALA A 242 -4.14 17.24 54.35
CA ALA A 242 -3.69 18.48 54.98
C ALA A 242 -4.78 19.18 55.79
N ALA A 243 -5.94 18.55 56.02
CA ALA A 243 -6.99 18.90 56.93
C ALA A 243 -7.17 17.74 57.96
#